data_ba993dc6eb0be73e764253acf07c177e
#
_entry.id   ba993dc6eb0be73e764253acf07c177e
#
_cell.length_a   1.000
_cell.length_b   1.000
_cell.length_c   1.000
_cell.angle_alpha   90.00
_cell.angle_beta   90.00
_cell.angle_gamma   90.00
#
_symmetry.space_group_name_H-M   'P 1'
#
loop_
_entity.id
_entity.type
_entity.pdbx_description
1 polymer ?
#
loop_
_entity_poly.entity_id
_entity_poly.type
_entity_poly.pdbx_seq_one_letter_code
_entity_poly.pdbx_strand_id
1 'polypeptide(L)'
;STNPEQLANSIKFLTLLSPKPPEVKEREISGKKVYYWENPKIIQNPDKKEPSRFTYISPVANYVAIANDLAILQEFLGYSEGKYVPLKNFQGLSDAIKKVGSENSGLLIFQNTKEQTRFRYTLLKNETDTIASLLAMTPLGIRLGLGEDSKLLRQWIDPTLLPDFDKISKYFGITVSELNVEESGIRLKSFSPNPPGLN
;
A
#
# COMPACT_ATOMS: atom_id res chain seq x y z
N SER A 1 -7.16 19.88 -2.48
CA SER A 1 -8.63 20.15 -2.44
C SER A 1 -8.86 21.56 -1.91
N THR A 2 -9.81 22.30 -2.49
CA THR A 2 -10.25 23.61 -1.99
C THR A 2 -11.04 23.48 -0.69
N ASN A 3 -11.63 22.30 -0.42
CA ASN A 3 -12.34 22.00 0.83
C ASN A 3 -12.08 20.54 1.24
N PRO A 4 -11.02 20.28 2.00
CA PRO A 4 -10.66 18.93 2.43
C PRO A 4 -11.67 18.30 3.39
N GLU A 5 -12.39 19.08 4.20
CA GLU A 5 -13.44 18.56 5.07
C GLU A 5 -14.63 18.05 4.25
N GLN A 6 -15.05 18.80 3.25
CA GLN A 6 -16.13 18.37 2.36
C GLN A 6 -15.73 17.09 1.61
N LEU A 7 -14.51 17.00 1.14
CA LEU A 7 -14.01 15.77 0.48
C LEU A 7 -13.99 14.58 1.45
N ALA A 8 -13.49 14.76 2.67
CA ALA A 8 -13.49 13.71 3.69
C ALA A 8 -14.92 13.24 4.02
N ASN A 9 -15.88 14.19 4.14
CA ASN A 9 -17.29 13.88 4.36
C ASN A 9 -17.91 13.14 3.16
N SER A 10 -17.53 13.49 1.93
CA SER A 10 -18.00 12.80 0.73
C SER A 10 -17.49 11.36 0.69
N ILE A 11 -16.23 11.13 1.03
CA ILE A 11 -15.66 9.77 1.11
C ILE A 11 -16.38 8.97 2.21
N LYS A 12 -16.60 9.57 3.39
CA LYS A 12 -17.38 8.96 4.47
C LYS A 12 -18.79 8.58 3.99
N PHE A 13 -19.46 9.48 3.27
CA PHE A 13 -20.78 9.22 2.72
C PHE A 13 -20.78 8.04 1.74
N LEU A 14 -19.78 7.95 0.86
CA LEU A 14 -19.64 6.84 -0.08
C LEU A 14 -19.50 5.48 0.63
N THR A 15 -18.85 5.44 1.81
CA THR A 15 -18.75 4.19 2.57
C THR A 15 -20.09 3.73 3.12
N LEU A 16 -21.01 4.67 3.41
CA LEU A 16 -22.36 4.35 3.90
C LEU A 16 -23.28 3.79 2.80
N LEU A 17 -22.93 3.97 1.52
CA LEU A 17 -23.66 3.38 0.38
C LEU A 17 -23.31 1.91 0.14
N SER A 18 -22.36 1.36 0.88
CA SER A 18 -22.01 -0.07 0.84
C SER A 18 -23.21 -0.94 1.26
N PRO A 19 -23.40 -2.15 0.71
CA PRO A 19 -24.45 -3.09 1.15
C PRO A 19 -24.38 -3.45 2.64
N LYS A 20 -23.21 -3.35 3.25
CA LYS A 20 -22.97 -3.45 4.69
C LYS A 20 -22.15 -2.25 5.13
N PRO A 21 -22.78 -1.12 5.42
CA PRO A 21 -22.08 0.08 5.80
C PRO A 21 -21.30 -0.14 7.10
N PRO A 22 -20.02 0.24 7.17
CA PRO A 22 -19.25 0.17 8.40
C PRO A 22 -19.71 1.24 9.37
N GLU A 23 -19.55 0.96 10.67
CA GLU A 23 -19.71 1.98 11.72
C GLU A 23 -18.51 2.96 11.63
N VAL A 24 -18.77 4.17 11.17
CA VAL A 24 -17.75 5.24 11.11
C VAL A 24 -17.63 5.89 12.46
N LYS A 25 -16.44 5.82 13.06
CA LYS A 25 -16.06 6.43 14.33
C LYS A 25 -15.20 7.66 14.09
N GLU A 26 -15.16 8.54 15.09
CA GLU A 26 -14.40 9.78 15.06
C GLU A 26 -13.51 9.87 16.30
N ARG A 27 -12.31 10.40 16.13
CA ARG A 27 -11.40 10.78 17.22
C ARG A 27 -10.50 11.92 16.82
N GLU A 28 -9.83 12.50 17.79
CA GLU A 28 -8.82 13.53 17.57
C GLU A 28 -7.42 12.93 17.74
N ILE A 29 -6.51 13.28 16.82
CA ILE A 29 -5.10 12.89 16.85
C ILE A 29 -4.25 14.10 16.50
N SER A 30 -3.33 14.49 17.36
CA SER A 30 -2.47 15.68 17.16
C SER A 30 -3.27 16.95 16.80
N GLY A 31 -4.41 17.19 17.49
CA GLY A 31 -5.29 18.32 17.21
C GLY A 31 -6.02 18.26 15.87
N LYS A 32 -6.03 17.11 15.19
CA LYS A 32 -6.71 16.89 13.91
C LYS A 32 -7.82 15.85 14.06
N LYS A 33 -8.95 16.14 13.40
CA LYS A 33 -10.08 15.24 13.33
C LYS A 33 -9.74 14.03 12.44
N VAL A 34 -10.00 12.82 12.93
CA VAL A 34 -9.78 11.56 12.22
C VAL A 34 -11.05 10.73 12.25
N TYR A 35 -11.56 10.40 11.07
CA TYR A 35 -12.61 9.42 10.88
C TYR A 35 -11.99 8.06 10.66
N TYR A 36 -12.59 7.00 11.22
CA TYR A 36 -12.09 5.64 11.00
C TYR A 36 -13.20 4.61 11.10
N TRP A 37 -12.99 3.49 10.41
CA TRP A 37 -13.89 2.34 10.46
C TRP A 37 -13.11 1.05 10.28
N GLU A 38 -13.69 -0.04 10.76
CA GLU A 38 -13.16 -1.38 10.54
C GLU A 38 -13.54 -1.87 9.13
N ASN A 39 -12.56 -2.36 8.41
CA ASN A 39 -12.78 -2.92 7.08
C ASN A 39 -13.38 -4.33 7.20
N PRO A 40 -14.27 -4.73 6.27
CA PRO A 40 -14.78 -6.09 6.24
C PRO A 40 -13.61 -7.08 6.05
N LYS A 41 -13.67 -8.20 6.76
CA LYS A 41 -12.69 -9.28 6.61
C LYS A 41 -12.86 -9.90 5.22
N ILE A 42 -11.80 -9.88 4.42
CA ILE A 42 -11.80 -10.39 3.04
C ILE A 42 -11.82 -11.93 3.03
N ILE A 43 -11.16 -12.56 4.01
CA ILE A 43 -11.08 -14.00 4.15
C ILE A 43 -11.47 -14.34 5.60
N GLN A 44 -12.52 -15.12 5.78
CA GLN A 44 -12.86 -15.67 7.08
C GLN A 44 -12.19 -17.04 7.19
N ASN A 45 -11.01 -17.08 7.79
CA ASN A 45 -10.47 -18.34 8.28
C ASN A 45 -10.95 -18.51 9.73
N PRO A 46 -11.86 -19.46 10.03
CA PRO A 46 -12.41 -19.64 11.36
C PRO A 46 -11.35 -19.99 12.41
N ASP A 47 -10.23 -20.56 11.99
CA ASP A 47 -9.16 -21.03 12.87
C ASP A 47 -8.07 -19.96 13.14
N LYS A 48 -8.07 -18.85 12.41
CA LYS A 48 -7.10 -17.75 12.61
C LYS A 48 -7.80 -16.48 13.04
N LYS A 49 -7.45 -15.98 14.22
CA LYS A 49 -7.89 -14.66 14.69
C LYS A 49 -7.09 -13.58 13.93
N GLU A 50 -7.62 -13.18 12.76
CA GLU A 50 -6.99 -12.09 11.99
C GLU A 50 -7.14 -10.76 12.75
N PRO A 51 -6.09 -9.92 12.77
CA PRO A 51 -6.18 -8.58 13.34
C PRO A 51 -7.17 -7.74 12.54
N SER A 52 -7.95 -6.92 13.25
CA SER A 52 -8.86 -5.96 12.61
C SER A 52 -8.07 -4.97 11.76
N ARG A 53 -8.55 -4.74 10.54
CA ARG A 53 -7.98 -3.76 9.61
C ARG A 53 -8.87 -2.52 9.60
N PHE A 54 -8.25 -1.36 9.72
CA PHE A 54 -8.97 -0.11 9.76
C PHE A 54 -8.60 0.76 8.56
N THR A 55 -9.52 1.61 8.15
CA THR A 55 -9.25 2.75 7.28
C THR A 55 -9.43 4.01 8.10
N TYR A 56 -8.49 4.93 7.95
CA TYR A 56 -8.45 6.22 8.63
C TYR A 56 -8.48 7.33 7.58
N ILE A 57 -9.26 8.38 7.83
CA ILE A 57 -9.33 9.57 6.99
C ILE A 57 -9.20 10.81 7.87
N SER A 58 -8.34 11.74 7.48
CA SER A 58 -8.18 13.02 8.16
C SER A 58 -8.10 14.17 7.16
N PRO A 59 -8.95 15.19 7.26
CA PRO A 59 -8.75 16.46 6.56
C PRO A 59 -7.58 17.21 7.20
N VAL A 60 -6.58 17.59 6.40
CA VAL A 60 -5.37 18.27 6.89
C VAL A 60 -4.98 19.37 5.91
N ALA A 61 -5.02 20.62 6.35
CA ALA A 61 -4.74 21.79 5.53
C ALA A 61 -5.51 21.74 4.18
N ASN A 62 -4.79 21.55 3.05
CA ASN A 62 -5.39 21.47 1.71
C ASN A 62 -5.54 20.03 1.19
N TYR A 63 -5.36 19.03 2.04
CA TYR A 63 -5.32 17.62 1.66
C TYR A 63 -6.31 16.81 2.49
N VAL A 64 -6.61 15.61 2.00
CA VAL A 64 -7.22 14.54 2.77
C VAL A 64 -6.22 13.42 2.85
N ALA A 65 -5.79 13.09 4.07
CA ALA A 65 -4.95 11.93 4.32
C ALA A 65 -5.84 10.69 4.47
N ILE A 66 -5.47 9.61 3.79
CA ILE A 66 -6.12 8.30 3.89
C ILE A 66 -5.03 7.29 4.22
N ALA A 67 -5.22 6.50 5.28
CA ALA A 67 -4.28 5.48 5.71
C ALA A 67 -5.01 4.23 6.18
N ASN A 68 -4.35 3.08 6.05
CA ASN A 68 -4.79 1.82 6.62
C ASN A 68 -3.99 1.42 7.88
N ASP A 69 -3.03 2.24 8.26
CA ASP A 69 -2.21 2.09 9.45
C ASP A 69 -2.24 3.37 10.27
N LEU A 70 -2.51 3.21 11.57
CA LEU A 70 -2.62 4.34 12.48
C LEU A 70 -1.27 5.02 12.73
N ALA A 71 -0.19 4.24 12.84
CA ALA A 71 1.13 4.79 13.12
C ALA A 71 1.60 5.67 11.96
N ILE A 72 1.35 5.23 10.72
CA ILE A 72 1.65 6.03 9.51
C ILE A 72 0.83 7.32 9.50
N LEU A 73 -0.46 7.27 9.86
CA LEU A 73 -1.27 8.48 9.94
C LEU A 73 -0.76 9.43 11.04
N GLN A 74 -0.43 8.91 12.21
CA GLN A 74 0.12 9.71 13.32
C GLN A 74 1.45 10.36 12.93
N GLU A 75 2.32 9.63 12.25
CA GLU A 75 3.57 10.17 11.71
C GLU A 75 3.29 11.34 10.76
N PHE A 76 2.37 11.15 9.80
CA PHE A 76 1.99 12.20 8.87
C PHE A 76 1.40 13.43 9.57
N LEU A 77 0.50 13.23 10.54
CA LEU A 77 -0.13 14.32 11.28
C LEU A 77 0.85 15.05 12.20
N GLY A 78 1.83 14.33 12.77
CA GLY A 78 2.90 14.88 13.61
C GLY A 78 4.05 15.51 12.83
N TYR A 79 4.04 15.42 11.49
CA TYR A 79 5.11 15.96 10.65
C TYR A 79 5.36 17.46 10.86
N SER A 80 4.30 18.24 11.07
CA SER A 80 4.41 19.67 11.35
C SER A 80 5.18 19.98 12.65
N GLU A 81 5.39 19.00 13.52
CA GLU A 81 6.16 19.12 14.76
C GLU A 81 7.67 18.85 14.57
N GLY A 82 8.12 18.63 13.32
CA GLY A 82 9.54 18.46 12.99
C GLY A 82 10.16 17.13 13.42
N LYS A 83 9.34 16.15 13.83
CA LYS A 83 9.82 14.85 14.34
C LYS A 83 10.22 13.87 13.24
N TYR A 84 9.85 14.13 12.00
CA TYR A 84 9.98 13.15 10.91
C TYR A 84 10.65 13.75 9.67
N VAL A 85 11.37 12.91 8.94
CA VAL A 85 12.02 13.32 7.67
C VAL A 85 10.96 13.33 6.56
N PRO A 86 10.80 14.46 5.83
CA PRO A 86 9.83 14.54 4.73
C PRO A 86 10.12 13.52 3.64
N LEU A 87 9.07 12.94 3.07
CA LEU A 87 9.19 12.05 1.92
C LEU A 87 9.96 12.70 0.75
N LYS A 88 9.82 14.01 0.57
CA LYS A 88 10.57 14.76 -0.46
C LYS A 88 12.10 14.65 -0.35
N ASN A 89 12.60 14.32 0.85
CA ASN A 89 14.03 14.13 1.11
C ASN A 89 14.46 12.66 0.91
N PHE A 90 13.54 11.80 0.47
CA PHE A 90 13.89 10.41 0.18
C PHE A 90 14.86 10.34 -1.00
N GLN A 91 15.96 9.62 -0.81
CA GLN A 91 17.02 9.50 -1.81
C GLN A 91 16.50 9.00 -3.16
N GLY A 92 16.79 9.71 -4.24
CA GLY A 92 16.37 9.37 -5.60
C GLY A 92 14.93 9.75 -5.95
N LEU A 93 14.10 10.17 -4.98
CA LEU A 93 12.69 10.50 -5.26
C LEU A 93 12.56 11.72 -6.16
N SER A 94 13.30 12.80 -5.89
CA SER A 94 13.25 14.02 -6.70
C SER A 94 13.58 13.76 -8.18
N ASP A 95 14.61 12.95 -8.42
CA ASP A 95 15.03 12.63 -9.79
C ASP A 95 14.02 11.70 -10.48
N ALA A 96 13.45 10.76 -9.75
CA ALA A 96 12.40 9.88 -10.26
C ALA A 96 11.15 10.69 -10.65
N ILE A 97 10.75 11.65 -9.81
CA ILE A 97 9.62 12.57 -10.07
C ILE A 97 9.86 13.37 -11.37
N LYS A 98 11.06 13.95 -11.54
CA LYS A 98 11.41 14.67 -12.77
C LYS A 98 11.36 13.78 -14.02
N LYS A 99 11.77 12.50 -13.89
CA LYS A 99 11.78 11.55 -15.02
C LYS A 99 10.39 11.14 -15.47
N VAL A 100 9.42 11.05 -14.56
CA VAL A 100 8.02 10.78 -14.94
C VAL A 100 7.29 12.03 -15.44
N GLY A 101 7.74 13.25 -15.08
CA GLY A 101 7.19 14.50 -15.60
C GLY A 101 6.07 15.10 -14.78
N SER A 102 6.09 14.94 -13.46
CA SER A 102 4.94 15.09 -12.55
C SER A 102 4.55 16.50 -12.14
N GLU A 103 5.04 17.56 -12.75
CA GLU A 103 4.68 18.93 -12.30
C GLU A 103 3.18 19.24 -12.42
N ASN A 104 2.43 18.50 -13.26
CA ASN A 104 0.99 18.64 -13.47
C ASN A 104 0.26 17.30 -13.52
N SER A 105 0.72 16.30 -12.76
CA SER A 105 0.10 14.96 -12.79
C SER A 105 -1.23 14.91 -12.05
N GLY A 106 -2.19 14.17 -12.61
CA GLY A 106 -3.46 13.88 -11.94
C GLY A 106 -3.28 12.98 -10.73
N LEU A 107 -2.35 12.01 -10.81
CA LEU A 107 -2.02 11.10 -9.73
C LEU A 107 -0.54 10.75 -9.76
N LEU A 108 0.14 10.93 -8.64
CA LEU A 108 1.52 10.50 -8.42
C LEU A 108 1.53 9.36 -7.41
N ILE A 109 2.16 8.24 -7.79
CA ILE A 109 2.29 7.05 -6.95
C ILE A 109 3.75 6.86 -6.62
N PHE A 110 4.06 6.85 -5.33
CA PHE A 110 5.37 6.47 -4.80
C PHE A 110 5.30 5.08 -4.19
N GLN A 111 6.24 4.23 -4.53
CA GLN A 111 6.37 2.89 -3.97
C GLN A 111 7.80 2.67 -3.47
N ASN A 112 7.94 2.35 -2.20
CA ASN A 112 9.18 1.80 -1.66
C ASN A 112 9.21 0.30 -1.97
N THR A 113 9.72 -0.04 -3.17
CA THR A 113 9.75 -1.43 -3.65
C THR A 113 10.64 -2.32 -2.81
N LYS A 114 11.66 -1.76 -2.16
CA LYS A 114 12.53 -2.49 -1.23
C LYS A 114 11.70 -3.02 -0.04
N GLU A 115 10.96 -2.15 0.64
CA GLU A 115 10.18 -2.55 1.82
C GLU A 115 8.96 -3.42 1.43
N GLN A 116 8.32 -3.12 0.31
CA GLN A 116 7.24 -3.99 -0.20
C GLN A 116 7.74 -5.39 -0.53
N THR A 117 8.92 -5.49 -1.15
CA THR A 117 9.52 -6.79 -1.47
C THR A 117 9.96 -7.51 -0.20
N ARG A 118 10.51 -6.80 0.80
CA ARG A 118 10.83 -7.36 2.12
C ARG A 118 9.61 -8.04 2.73
N PHE A 119 8.49 -7.33 2.75
CA PHE A 119 7.23 -7.88 3.29
C PHE A 119 6.78 -9.13 2.52
N ARG A 120 6.71 -9.05 1.18
CA ARG A 120 6.31 -10.19 0.32
C ARG A 120 7.26 -11.37 0.46
N TYR A 121 8.55 -11.10 0.57
CA TYR A 121 9.58 -12.11 0.75
C TYR A 121 9.45 -12.84 2.09
N THR A 122 9.19 -12.08 3.16
CA THR A 122 8.94 -12.64 4.49
C THR A 122 7.69 -13.52 4.50
N LEU A 123 6.62 -13.07 3.82
CA LEU A 123 5.42 -13.90 3.65
C LEU A 123 5.73 -15.18 2.87
N LEU A 124 6.46 -15.09 1.76
CA LEU A 124 6.84 -16.27 0.97
C LEU A 124 7.66 -17.25 1.79
N LYS A 125 8.59 -16.77 2.61
CA LYS A 125 9.47 -17.60 3.43
C LYS A 125 8.73 -18.25 4.61
N ASN A 126 7.81 -17.54 5.25
CA ASN A 126 7.19 -17.96 6.50
C ASN A 126 5.75 -18.46 6.37
N GLU A 127 5.03 -18.03 5.33
CA GLU A 127 3.58 -18.26 5.16
C GLU A 127 3.27 -18.84 3.78
N THR A 128 4.08 -19.80 3.33
CA THR A 128 3.96 -20.40 1.98
C THR A 128 2.56 -20.98 1.73
N ASP A 129 1.93 -21.57 2.75
CA ASP A 129 0.58 -22.13 2.63
C ASP A 129 -0.48 -21.05 2.42
N THR A 130 -0.32 -19.90 3.08
CA THR A 130 -1.20 -18.74 2.89
C THR A 130 -1.07 -18.22 1.46
N ILE A 131 0.16 -18.12 0.93
CA ILE A 131 0.40 -17.71 -0.45
C ILE A 131 -0.16 -18.73 -1.44
N ALA A 132 0.03 -20.01 -1.19
CA ALA A 132 -0.55 -21.07 -2.03
C ALA A 132 -2.08 -20.95 -2.11
N SER A 133 -2.74 -20.72 -0.96
CA SER A 133 -4.19 -20.53 -0.90
C SER A 133 -4.66 -19.28 -1.65
N LEU A 134 -3.92 -18.18 -1.57
CA LEU A 134 -4.22 -16.95 -2.32
C LEU A 134 -4.04 -17.14 -3.83
N LEU A 135 -2.96 -17.80 -4.25
CA LEU A 135 -2.70 -18.10 -5.65
C LEU A 135 -3.76 -19.05 -6.22
N ALA A 136 -4.21 -20.04 -5.42
CA ALA A 136 -5.25 -20.97 -5.81
C ALA A 136 -6.57 -20.30 -6.20
N MET A 137 -6.85 -19.11 -5.65
CA MET A 137 -8.05 -18.30 -5.98
C MET A 137 -7.88 -17.51 -7.28
N THR A 138 -6.69 -17.46 -7.85
CA THR A 138 -6.45 -16.77 -9.11
C THR A 138 -6.76 -17.68 -10.31
N PRO A 139 -7.12 -17.14 -11.48
CA PRO A 139 -7.32 -17.94 -12.68
C PRO A 139 -6.10 -18.80 -13.04
N LEU A 140 -4.89 -18.30 -12.76
CA LEU A 140 -3.64 -19.04 -12.97
C LEU A 140 -3.52 -20.19 -11.97
N GLY A 141 -3.79 -19.96 -10.71
CA GLY A 141 -3.72 -20.98 -9.66
C GLY A 141 -4.73 -22.10 -9.86
N ILE A 142 -5.95 -21.77 -10.28
CA ILE A 142 -6.97 -22.76 -10.65
C ILE A 142 -6.45 -23.63 -11.81
N ARG A 143 -5.89 -22.99 -12.84
CA ARG A 143 -5.37 -23.68 -14.02
C ARG A 143 -4.17 -24.58 -13.73
N LEU A 144 -3.38 -24.25 -12.71
CA LEU A 144 -2.23 -25.03 -12.24
C LEU A 144 -2.58 -26.07 -11.18
N GLY A 145 -3.87 -26.19 -10.79
CA GLY A 145 -4.32 -27.14 -9.78
C GLY A 145 -3.90 -26.80 -8.32
N LEU A 146 -3.44 -25.57 -8.06
CA LEU A 146 -2.97 -25.17 -6.72
C LEU A 146 -4.08 -25.18 -5.65
N GLY A 147 -5.36 -25.17 -6.08
CA GLY A 147 -6.50 -25.23 -5.18
C GLY A 147 -6.78 -26.62 -4.62
N GLU A 148 -6.34 -27.67 -5.33
CA GLU A 148 -6.56 -29.08 -4.94
C GLU A 148 -5.44 -29.59 -4.03
N ASP A 149 -4.20 -29.09 -4.22
CA ASP A 149 -3.07 -29.46 -3.38
C ASP A 149 -2.15 -28.26 -3.11
N SER A 150 -2.28 -27.67 -1.91
CA SER A 150 -1.42 -26.58 -1.45
C SER A 150 0.06 -26.99 -1.34
N LYS A 151 0.37 -28.30 -1.34
CA LYS A 151 1.75 -28.81 -1.29
C LYS A 151 2.47 -28.67 -2.64
N LEU A 152 1.72 -28.51 -3.75
CA LEU A 152 2.35 -28.33 -5.08
C LEU A 152 3.27 -27.12 -5.11
N LEU A 153 2.87 -26.01 -4.48
CA LEU A 153 3.72 -24.82 -4.43
C LEU A 153 5.04 -25.09 -3.69
N ARG A 154 5.01 -25.86 -2.60
CA ARG A 154 6.22 -26.26 -1.86
C ARG A 154 7.13 -27.21 -2.63
N GLN A 155 6.57 -27.99 -3.55
CA GLN A 155 7.38 -28.84 -4.43
C GLN A 155 8.12 -28.03 -5.48
N TRP A 156 7.56 -26.90 -5.90
CA TRP A 156 8.17 -26.02 -6.91
C TRP A 156 9.09 -24.96 -6.31
N ILE A 157 8.76 -24.50 -5.12
CA ILE A 157 9.49 -23.44 -4.42
C ILE A 157 9.83 -23.95 -3.02
N ASP A 158 11.09 -24.26 -2.78
CA ASP A 158 11.58 -24.51 -1.43
C ASP A 158 11.97 -23.18 -0.77
N PRO A 159 11.15 -22.65 0.18
CA PRO A 159 11.43 -21.37 0.82
C PRO A 159 12.72 -21.38 1.66
N THR A 160 13.22 -22.59 2.04
CA THR A 160 14.46 -22.72 2.84
C THR A 160 15.70 -22.40 2.02
N LEU A 161 15.62 -22.57 0.69
CA LEU A 161 16.71 -22.23 -0.24
C LEU A 161 16.80 -20.73 -0.54
N LEU A 162 15.78 -19.95 -0.16
CA LEU A 162 15.79 -18.51 -0.38
C LEU A 162 16.85 -17.85 0.53
N PRO A 163 17.76 -17.02 -0.01
CA PRO A 163 18.76 -16.32 0.80
C PRO A 163 18.08 -15.35 1.78
N ASP A 164 18.80 -14.84 2.76
CA ASP A 164 18.26 -13.78 3.60
C ASP A 164 17.99 -12.52 2.78
N PHE A 165 16.87 -11.85 3.07
CA PHE A 165 16.45 -10.67 2.30
C PHE A 165 17.54 -9.61 2.22
N ASP A 166 18.33 -9.44 3.27
CA ASP A 166 19.38 -8.42 3.31
C ASP A 166 20.46 -8.62 2.25
N LYS A 167 20.70 -9.87 1.81
CA LYS A 167 21.64 -10.20 0.72
C LYS A 167 21.13 -9.73 -0.65
N ILE A 168 19.82 -9.71 -0.84
CA ILE A 168 19.19 -9.31 -2.11
C ILE A 168 18.58 -7.91 -2.06
N SER A 169 18.47 -7.30 -0.87
CA SER A 169 17.84 -6.00 -0.66
C SER A 169 18.46 -4.87 -1.49
N LYS A 170 19.73 -5.00 -1.85
CA LYS A 170 20.48 -4.06 -2.71
C LYS A 170 19.94 -3.96 -4.14
N TYR A 171 19.16 -4.95 -4.60
CA TYR A 171 18.56 -4.95 -5.94
C TYR A 171 17.20 -4.24 -5.99
N PHE A 172 16.70 -3.77 -4.86
CA PHE A 172 15.41 -3.09 -4.76
C PHE A 172 15.60 -1.64 -4.32
N GLY A 173 14.77 -0.76 -4.84
CA GLY A 173 14.84 0.67 -4.57
C GLY A 173 13.45 1.26 -4.39
N ILE A 174 13.15 2.25 -5.21
CA ILE A 174 11.85 2.92 -5.27
C ILE A 174 11.30 2.84 -6.69
N THR A 175 9.99 3.00 -6.81
CA THR A 175 9.32 3.24 -8.08
C THR A 175 8.42 4.46 -7.93
N VAL A 176 8.46 5.35 -8.92
CA VAL A 176 7.54 6.47 -9.03
C VAL A 176 6.73 6.27 -10.30
N SER A 177 5.42 6.40 -10.21
CA SER A 177 4.53 6.32 -11.34
C SER A 177 3.64 7.55 -11.37
N GLU A 178 3.38 8.04 -12.57
CA GLU A 178 2.48 9.13 -12.87
C GLU A 178 1.33 8.61 -13.72
N LEU A 179 0.10 9.00 -13.38
CA LEU A 179 -1.07 8.72 -14.18
C LEU A 179 -1.73 10.04 -14.53
N ASN A 180 -1.92 10.27 -15.84
CA ASN A 180 -2.60 11.43 -16.38
C ASN A 180 -3.77 11.00 -17.26
N VAL A 181 -4.82 11.78 -17.23
CA VAL A 181 -5.94 11.69 -18.17
C VAL A 181 -5.71 12.74 -19.26
N GLU A 182 -5.60 12.30 -20.50
CA GLU A 182 -5.40 13.11 -21.69
C GLU A 182 -6.61 12.95 -22.64
N GLU A 183 -6.75 13.81 -23.63
CA GLU A 183 -7.82 13.69 -24.63
C GLU A 183 -7.80 12.35 -25.35
N SER A 184 -6.61 11.77 -25.55
CA SER A 184 -6.39 10.47 -26.20
C SER A 184 -6.58 9.26 -25.29
N GLY A 185 -6.80 9.47 -23.98
CA GLY A 185 -6.98 8.39 -23.00
C GLY A 185 -6.18 8.57 -21.71
N ILE A 186 -5.87 7.44 -21.08
CA ILE A 186 -5.11 7.43 -19.83
C ILE A 186 -3.64 7.08 -20.13
N ARG A 187 -2.73 7.95 -19.69
CA ARG A 187 -1.30 7.73 -19.79
C ARG A 187 -0.72 7.37 -18.43
N LEU A 188 -0.03 6.23 -18.34
CA LEU A 188 0.75 5.81 -17.19
C LEU A 188 2.24 5.81 -17.55
N LYS A 189 3.04 6.56 -16.79
CA LYS A 189 4.51 6.51 -16.86
C LYS A 189 5.03 6.00 -15.52
N SER A 190 6.02 5.11 -15.56
CA SER A 190 6.71 4.60 -14.38
C SER A 190 8.21 4.69 -14.55
N PHE A 191 8.90 5.02 -13.49
CA PHE A 191 10.35 5.07 -13.45
C PHE A 191 10.87 4.48 -12.13
N SER A 192 11.82 3.57 -12.26
CA SER A 192 12.56 3.00 -11.13
C SER A 192 14.03 3.32 -11.33
N PRO A 193 14.62 4.20 -10.50
CA PRO A 193 16.06 4.44 -10.55
C PRO A 193 16.83 3.17 -10.19
N ASN A 194 18.06 3.07 -10.67
CA ASN A 194 18.94 2.00 -10.21
C ASN A 194 19.04 2.03 -8.68
N PRO A 195 18.94 0.89 -8.01
CA PRO A 195 19.10 0.85 -6.57
C PRO A 195 20.45 1.39 -6.14
N PRO A 196 20.53 2.13 -5.01
CA PRO A 196 21.79 2.58 -4.45
C PRO A 196 22.73 1.39 -4.22
N GLY A 197 23.94 1.42 -4.78
CA GLY A 197 24.94 0.35 -4.65
C GLY A 197 25.05 -0.59 -5.84
N LEU A 198 24.31 -0.35 -6.93
CA LEU A 198 24.50 -1.00 -8.23
C LEU A 198 25.11 -0.06 -9.28
N ASN A 199 25.54 1.14 -8.88
CA ASN A 199 26.30 2.08 -9.70
C ASN A 199 27.79 1.87 -9.52
#